data_b7c33fe1065bee4f462995bc675117c7
#
_entry.id   b7c33fe1065bee4f462995bc675117c7
#
_cell.length_a   1.000
_cell.length_b   1.000
_cell.length_c   1.000
_cell.angle_alpha   90.00
_cell.angle_beta   90.00
_cell.angle_gamma   90.00
#
_symmetry.space_group_name_H-M   'P 1'
#
loop_
_entity.id
_entity.type
_entity.pdbx_description
1 polymer ?
#
loop_
_entity_poly.entity_id
_entity_poly.type
_entity_poly.pdbx_seq_one_letter_code
_entity_poly.pdbx_strand_id
1 'polypeptide(L)'
;LLELDDGTLISECTAITEYFDNVDGNPILTGRTPKEKAVIHMMQRRAEAYVADAVGLYFHYATPGLGAALQSYKSPEWDGRTAMGEREGEKVRNGMRYFDNLLSSRSYLAGEDLSMADITLFAGLMHADVSGITVPADHTALRGWRDRVSELPCVRDRSGQAFMPEDLRRLGF
;
A
#
# COMPACT_ATOMS: atom_id res chain seq x y z
N LEU A 1 -14.79 7.40 3.71
CA LEU A 1 -15.41 8.71 3.88
C LEU A 1 -15.41 9.06 5.36
N LEU A 2 -14.94 10.26 5.71
CA LEU A 2 -14.98 10.86 7.03
C LEU A 2 -15.96 12.05 6.98
N GLU A 3 -16.87 12.12 7.93
CA GLU A 3 -17.76 13.26 8.14
C GLU A 3 -17.33 13.98 9.42
N LEU A 4 -17.10 15.28 9.33
CA LEU A 4 -16.76 16.14 10.46
C LEU A 4 -18.03 16.70 11.12
N ASP A 5 -17.92 17.22 12.35
CA ASP A 5 -19.06 17.75 13.12
C ASP A 5 -19.78 18.93 12.42
N ASP A 6 -19.09 19.65 11.55
CA ASP A 6 -19.66 20.74 10.75
C ASP A 6 -20.33 20.27 9.43
N GLY A 7 -20.37 18.95 9.19
CA GLY A 7 -20.91 18.32 7.98
C GLY A 7 -19.94 18.26 6.80
N THR A 8 -18.68 18.68 6.96
CA THR A 8 -17.67 18.54 5.91
C THR A 8 -17.36 17.06 5.66
N LEU A 9 -17.37 16.64 4.38
CA LEU A 9 -17.06 15.29 3.96
C LEU A 9 -15.66 15.23 3.37
N ILE A 10 -14.82 14.34 3.91
CA ILE A 10 -13.45 14.07 3.42
C ILE A 10 -13.42 12.66 2.86
N SER A 11 -13.06 12.51 1.60
CA SER A 11 -12.79 11.22 0.97
C SER A 11 -11.27 11.03 0.76
N GLU A 12 -10.88 9.86 0.25
CA GLU A 12 -9.51 9.42 0.03
C GLU A 12 -8.73 9.16 1.33
N CYS A 13 -8.16 7.96 1.43
CA CYS A 13 -7.41 7.52 2.61
C CYS A 13 -6.28 8.49 2.99
N THR A 14 -5.60 9.04 1.99
CA THR A 14 -4.49 9.99 2.20
C THR A 14 -4.96 11.30 2.81
N ALA A 15 -6.09 11.85 2.33
CA ALA A 15 -6.66 13.08 2.86
C ALA A 15 -7.19 12.89 4.29
N ILE A 16 -7.86 11.76 4.56
CA ILE A 16 -8.35 11.42 5.89
C ILE A 16 -7.18 11.25 6.87
N THR A 17 -6.12 10.59 6.45
CA THR A 17 -4.93 10.42 7.29
C THR A 17 -4.22 11.74 7.55
N GLU A 18 -4.10 12.61 6.54
CA GLU A 18 -3.52 13.94 6.71
C GLU A 18 -4.33 14.77 7.71
N TYR A 19 -5.66 14.69 7.64
CA TYR A 19 -6.53 15.35 8.62
C TYR A 19 -6.24 14.86 10.03
N PHE A 20 -6.26 13.55 10.27
CA PHE A 20 -6.01 12.98 11.60
C PHE A 20 -4.61 13.26 12.14
N ASP A 21 -3.59 13.18 11.29
CA ASP A 21 -2.21 13.44 11.70
C ASP A 21 -1.95 14.92 12.05
N ASN A 22 -2.80 15.84 11.56
CA ASN A 22 -2.63 17.27 11.78
C ASN A 22 -3.67 17.88 12.73
N VAL A 23 -4.66 17.14 13.22
CA VAL A 23 -5.80 17.66 14.00
C VAL A 23 -5.37 18.31 15.32
N ASP A 24 -4.30 17.82 15.95
CA ASP A 24 -3.74 18.36 17.19
C ASP A 24 -2.56 19.33 16.96
N GLY A 25 -2.20 19.61 15.71
CA GLY A 25 -1.10 20.48 15.33
C GLY A 25 0.31 19.87 15.49
N ASN A 26 0.40 18.55 15.78
CA ASN A 26 1.67 17.83 15.99
C ASN A 26 1.81 16.64 15.03
N PRO A 27 1.90 16.88 13.71
CA PRO A 27 2.00 15.79 12.74
C PRO A 27 3.26 14.95 12.95
N ILE A 28 3.10 13.62 12.85
CA ILE A 28 4.19 12.64 12.97
C ILE A 28 4.40 11.83 11.69
N LEU A 29 3.37 11.73 10.84
CA LEU A 29 3.39 10.90 9.61
C LEU A 29 3.46 11.73 8.33
N THR A 30 2.93 12.96 8.35
CA THR A 30 2.80 13.80 7.14
C THR A 30 3.81 14.93 7.06
N GLY A 31 4.67 15.06 8.09
CA GLY A 31 5.77 16.05 8.17
C GLY A 31 5.37 17.37 8.80
N ARG A 32 6.37 18.03 9.41
CA ARG A 32 6.21 19.29 10.16
C ARG A 32 6.61 20.50 9.34
N THR A 33 7.65 20.37 8.54
CA THR A 33 8.16 21.45 7.69
C THR A 33 7.67 21.32 6.25
N PRO A 34 7.65 22.41 5.46
CA PRO A 34 7.30 22.32 4.03
C PRO A 34 8.16 21.32 3.27
N LYS A 35 9.45 21.19 3.61
CA LYS A 35 10.35 20.23 2.97
C LYS A 35 9.97 18.78 3.31
N GLU A 36 9.74 18.48 4.59
CA GLU A 36 9.31 17.15 5.04
C GLU A 36 7.99 16.75 4.37
N LYS A 37 6.99 17.61 4.42
CA LYS A 37 5.69 17.40 3.77
C LYS A 37 5.86 17.08 2.28
N ALA A 38 6.66 17.86 1.56
CA ALA A 38 6.90 17.65 0.14
C ALA A 38 7.59 16.30 -0.15
N VAL A 39 8.60 15.92 0.65
CA VAL A 39 9.34 14.65 0.49
C VAL A 39 8.44 13.47 0.81
N ILE A 40 7.69 13.52 1.92
CA ILE A 40 6.76 12.44 2.31
C ILE A 40 5.68 12.27 1.24
N HIS A 41 5.04 13.35 0.81
CA HIS A 41 4.02 13.30 -0.24
C HIS A 41 4.58 12.72 -1.56
N MET A 42 5.77 13.18 -1.98
CA MET A 42 6.44 12.63 -3.17
C MET A 42 6.65 11.11 -3.05
N MET A 43 7.15 10.65 -1.91
CA MET A 43 7.43 9.22 -1.70
C MET A 43 6.14 8.40 -1.58
N GLN A 44 5.10 8.95 -0.96
CA GLN A 44 3.77 8.34 -0.90
C GLN A 44 3.18 8.17 -2.30
N ARG A 45 3.21 9.21 -3.13
CA ARG A 45 2.75 9.12 -4.53
C ARG A 45 3.53 8.09 -5.36
N ARG A 46 4.83 7.90 -5.08
CA ARG A 46 5.62 6.83 -5.71
C ARG A 46 5.21 5.44 -5.21
N ALA A 47 4.97 5.28 -3.90
CA ALA A 47 4.49 4.03 -3.33
C ALA A 47 3.12 3.63 -3.91
N GLU A 48 2.20 4.59 -4.02
CA GLU A 48 0.91 4.41 -4.69
C GLU A 48 1.11 4.00 -6.16
N ALA A 49 1.74 4.85 -6.95
CA ALA A 49 1.83 4.65 -8.39
C ALA A 49 2.64 3.40 -8.80
N TYR A 50 3.71 3.04 -8.06
CA TYR A 50 4.59 1.94 -8.44
C TYR A 50 4.17 0.60 -7.85
N VAL A 51 3.44 0.59 -6.74
CA VAL A 51 3.06 -0.64 -6.05
C VAL A 51 1.55 -0.69 -5.81
N ALA A 52 0.96 0.19 -5.01
CA ALA A 52 -0.40 0.02 -4.52
C ALA A 52 -1.46 0.08 -5.64
N ASP A 53 -1.42 1.07 -6.53
CA ASP A 53 -2.34 1.20 -7.66
C ASP A 53 -2.08 0.09 -8.69
N ALA A 54 -0.79 -0.17 -8.96
CA ALA A 54 -0.38 -1.17 -9.94
C ALA A 54 -0.78 -2.59 -9.54
N VAL A 55 -0.64 -2.95 -8.26
CA VAL A 55 -1.07 -4.28 -7.79
C VAL A 55 -2.59 -4.43 -7.83
N GLY A 56 -3.35 -3.38 -7.56
CA GLY A 56 -4.80 -3.40 -7.72
C GLY A 56 -5.23 -3.70 -9.15
N LEU A 57 -4.60 -3.06 -10.13
CA LEU A 57 -4.86 -3.33 -11.54
C LEU A 57 -4.41 -4.74 -11.97
N TYR A 58 -3.24 -5.20 -11.50
CA TYR A 58 -2.80 -6.57 -11.71
C TYR A 58 -3.80 -7.58 -11.16
N PHE A 59 -4.22 -7.39 -9.90
CA PHE A 59 -5.19 -8.26 -9.23
C PHE A 59 -6.50 -8.36 -10.02
N HIS A 60 -7.03 -7.24 -10.48
CA HIS A 60 -8.30 -7.23 -11.21
C HIS A 60 -8.22 -7.78 -12.63
N TYR A 61 -7.12 -7.59 -13.34
CA TYR A 61 -7.04 -7.90 -14.77
C TYR A 61 -6.24 -9.15 -15.09
N ALA A 62 -5.23 -9.51 -14.29
CA ALA A 62 -4.33 -10.64 -14.59
C ALA A 62 -4.49 -11.82 -13.63
N THR A 63 -5.29 -11.70 -12.55
CA THR A 63 -5.56 -12.80 -11.62
C THR A 63 -7.05 -13.15 -11.59
N PRO A 64 -7.43 -14.32 -11.02
CA PRO A 64 -8.85 -14.64 -10.76
C PRO A 64 -9.55 -13.63 -9.83
N GLY A 65 -8.83 -12.70 -9.21
CA GLY A 65 -9.35 -11.74 -8.26
C GLY A 65 -9.87 -12.43 -7.00
N LEU A 66 -11.02 -11.99 -6.51
CA LEU A 66 -11.66 -12.58 -5.32
C LEU A 66 -12.36 -13.93 -5.59
N GLY A 67 -12.02 -14.59 -6.69
CA GLY A 67 -12.54 -15.93 -7.03
C GLY A 67 -13.91 -15.91 -7.70
N ALA A 68 -14.43 -17.13 -7.94
CA ALA A 68 -15.65 -17.33 -8.71
C ALA A 68 -16.88 -16.64 -8.10
N ALA A 69 -16.96 -16.51 -6.79
CA ALA A 69 -18.07 -15.86 -6.09
C ALA A 69 -18.21 -14.37 -6.44
N LEU A 70 -17.12 -13.71 -6.84
CA LEU A 70 -17.09 -12.28 -7.18
C LEU A 70 -16.83 -12.01 -8.66
N GLN A 71 -16.72 -13.05 -9.49
CA GLN A 71 -16.59 -12.90 -10.94
C GLN A 71 -17.81 -12.23 -11.60
N SER A 72 -18.96 -12.21 -10.93
CA SER A 72 -20.12 -11.45 -11.39
C SER A 72 -19.87 -9.94 -11.54
N TYR A 73 -18.82 -9.43 -10.90
CA TYR A 73 -18.38 -8.05 -11.08
C TYR A 73 -17.43 -7.88 -12.28
N LYS A 74 -16.91 -8.96 -12.85
CA LYS A 74 -16.12 -8.88 -14.08
C LYS A 74 -17.07 -8.70 -15.26
N SER A 75 -17.31 -7.46 -15.63
CA SER A 75 -18.01 -7.11 -16.85
C SER A 75 -17.28 -7.73 -18.06
N PRO A 76 -18.00 -8.19 -19.12
CA PRO A 76 -17.39 -8.56 -20.40
C PRO A 76 -16.47 -7.49 -20.98
N GLU A 77 -16.65 -6.22 -20.61
CA GLU A 77 -15.77 -5.12 -21.00
C GLU A 77 -14.34 -5.27 -20.44
N TRP A 78 -14.13 -6.14 -19.46
CA TRP A 78 -12.82 -6.40 -18.84
C TRP A 78 -12.09 -7.55 -19.53
N ASP A 79 -12.78 -8.29 -20.41
CA ASP A 79 -12.17 -9.31 -21.23
C ASP A 79 -11.13 -8.67 -22.16
N GLY A 80 -9.95 -9.31 -22.26
CA GLY A 80 -8.83 -8.80 -23.06
C GLY A 80 -7.91 -7.80 -22.35
N ARG A 81 -8.17 -7.43 -21.08
CA ARG A 81 -7.29 -6.56 -20.30
C ARG A 81 -6.16 -7.29 -19.56
N THR A 82 -6.05 -8.61 -19.72
CA THR A 82 -5.00 -9.43 -19.09
C THR A 82 -3.59 -8.88 -19.38
N ALA A 83 -3.31 -8.53 -20.64
CA ALA A 83 -2.01 -7.96 -21.02
C ALA A 83 -1.72 -6.61 -20.33
N MET A 84 -2.75 -5.82 -20.02
CA MET A 84 -2.61 -4.60 -19.21
C MET A 84 -2.28 -4.95 -17.77
N GLY A 85 -3.01 -5.91 -17.18
CA GLY A 85 -2.75 -6.40 -15.83
C GLY A 85 -1.32 -6.92 -15.68
N GLU A 86 -0.84 -7.73 -16.64
CA GLU A 86 0.54 -8.24 -16.63
C GLU A 86 1.59 -7.12 -16.64
N ARG A 87 1.37 -6.05 -17.41
CA ARG A 87 2.25 -4.87 -17.39
C ARG A 87 2.26 -4.18 -16.02
N GLU A 88 1.12 -4.11 -15.36
CA GLU A 88 1.05 -3.55 -14.01
C GLU A 88 1.75 -4.47 -13.00
N GLY A 89 1.68 -5.80 -13.15
CA GLY A 89 2.48 -6.74 -12.37
C GLY A 89 4.00 -6.53 -12.54
N GLU A 90 4.47 -6.28 -13.77
CA GLU A 90 5.87 -5.90 -14.02
C GLU A 90 6.23 -4.55 -13.37
N LYS A 91 5.30 -3.60 -13.38
CA LYS A 91 5.49 -2.31 -12.71
C LYS A 91 5.65 -2.47 -11.20
N VAL A 92 4.87 -3.37 -10.56
CA VAL A 92 5.04 -3.73 -9.14
C VAL A 92 6.45 -4.26 -8.87
N ARG A 93 6.94 -5.22 -9.67
CA ARG A 93 8.30 -5.79 -9.52
C ARG A 93 9.39 -4.72 -9.68
N ASN A 94 9.23 -3.83 -10.65
CA ASN A 94 10.14 -2.70 -10.84
C ASN A 94 10.05 -1.68 -9.68
N GLY A 95 8.86 -1.46 -9.13
CA GLY A 95 8.64 -0.67 -7.92
C GLY A 95 9.35 -1.26 -6.70
N MET A 96 9.26 -2.57 -6.49
CA MET A 96 9.99 -3.26 -5.43
C MET A 96 11.51 -3.05 -5.55
N ARG A 97 12.06 -3.17 -6.76
CA ARG A 97 13.49 -2.91 -7.01
C ARG A 97 13.86 -1.45 -6.73
N TYR A 98 13.00 -0.51 -7.13
CA TYR A 98 13.22 0.91 -6.84
C TYR A 98 13.29 1.17 -5.34
N PHE A 99 12.36 0.61 -4.56
CA PHE A 99 12.34 0.79 -3.11
C PHE A 99 13.44 0.03 -2.40
N ASP A 100 13.86 -1.13 -2.88
CA ASP A 100 15.04 -1.84 -2.36
C ASP A 100 16.30 -0.98 -2.49
N ASN A 101 16.55 -0.42 -3.67
CA ASN A 101 17.68 0.48 -3.90
C ASN A 101 17.60 1.75 -3.01
N LEU A 102 16.42 2.32 -2.84
CA LEU A 102 16.22 3.50 -2.00
C LEU A 102 16.55 3.19 -0.53
N LEU A 103 16.05 2.08 -0.02
CA LEU A 103 16.16 1.66 1.37
C LEU A 103 17.54 1.11 1.72
N SER A 104 18.42 0.86 0.73
CA SER A 104 19.81 0.49 0.98
C SER A 104 20.62 1.58 1.70
N SER A 105 20.16 2.83 1.66
CA SER A 105 20.81 4.00 2.27
C SER A 105 19.91 4.81 3.20
N ARG A 106 18.74 4.30 3.54
CA ARG A 106 17.74 5.01 4.38
C ARG A 106 17.03 4.05 5.31
N SER A 107 16.63 4.54 6.46
CA SER A 107 15.83 3.76 7.42
C SER A 107 14.39 3.59 6.96
N TYR A 108 13.77 4.68 6.41
CA TYR A 108 12.42 4.75 5.90
C TYR A 108 12.36 5.51 4.58
N LEU A 109 11.21 5.48 3.89
CA LEU A 109 11.07 6.02 2.53
C LEU A 109 11.37 7.52 2.42
N ALA A 110 10.97 8.29 3.41
CA ALA A 110 11.15 9.74 3.40
C ALA A 110 12.38 10.22 4.19
N GLY A 111 13.06 9.33 4.93
CA GLY A 111 14.23 9.67 5.76
C GLY A 111 14.46 8.69 6.89
N GLU A 112 14.67 9.22 8.10
CA GLU A 112 15.00 8.41 9.29
C GLU A 112 13.74 7.98 10.08
N ASP A 113 12.62 8.67 9.89
CA ASP A 113 11.39 8.43 10.63
C ASP A 113 10.33 7.76 9.73
N LEU A 114 9.48 6.93 10.37
CA LEU A 114 8.29 6.37 9.73
C LEU A 114 7.37 7.49 9.24
N SER A 115 6.82 7.32 8.06
CA SER A 115 5.93 8.30 7.45
C SER A 115 4.73 7.63 6.77
N MET A 116 3.81 8.44 6.29
CA MET A 116 2.66 7.98 5.52
C MET A 116 3.06 7.23 4.25
N ALA A 117 4.23 7.56 3.67
CA ALA A 117 4.78 6.85 2.52
C ALA A 117 5.09 5.37 2.84
N ASP A 118 5.62 5.10 4.03
CA ASP A 118 5.95 3.75 4.50
C ASP A 118 4.68 2.91 4.71
N ILE A 119 3.65 3.50 5.30
CA ILE A 119 2.35 2.85 5.50
C ILE A 119 1.75 2.46 4.13
N THR A 120 1.81 3.36 3.17
CA THR A 120 1.30 3.13 1.81
C THR A 120 2.05 2.02 1.10
N LEU A 121 3.40 2.02 1.15
CA LEU A 121 4.20 0.94 0.56
C LEU A 121 3.93 -0.40 1.26
N PHE A 122 3.87 -0.41 2.58
CA PHE A 122 3.63 -1.63 3.35
C PHE A 122 2.29 -2.27 2.98
N ALA A 123 1.22 -1.49 2.93
CA ALA A 123 -0.09 -1.95 2.51
C ALA A 123 -0.10 -2.48 1.07
N GLY A 124 0.59 -1.78 0.15
CA GLY A 124 0.75 -2.21 -1.23
C GLY A 124 1.50 -3.54 -1.36
N LEU A 125 2.54 -3.77 -0.55
CA LEU A 125 3.28 -5.05 -0.54
C LEU A 125 2.45 -6.19 0.06
N MET A 126 1.61 -5.93 1.07
CA MET A 126 0.67 -6.93 1.58
C MET A 126 -0.33 -7.35 0.50
N HIS A 127 -0.85 -6.40 -0.26
CA HIS A 127 -1.73 -6.70 -1.39
C HIS A 127 -0.99 -7.45 -2.51
N ALA A 128 0.28 -7.13 -2.75
CA ALA A 128 1.11 -7.84 -3.72
C ALA A 128 1.27 -9.32 -3.35
N ASP A 129 1.53 -9.63 -2.07
CA ASP A 129 1.61 -11.02 -1.60
C ASP A 129 0.31 -11.79 -1.84
N VAL A 130 -0.83 -11.20 -1.47
CA VAL A 130 -2.16 -11.80 -1.73
C VAL A 130 -2.39 -12.02 -3.22
N SER A 131 -1.84 -11.16 -4.06
CA SER A 131 -1.94 -11.25 -5.52
C SER A 131 -0.88 -12.20 -6.14
N GLY A 132 -0.02 -12.83 -5.34
CA GLY A 132 1.01 -13.75 -5.80
C GLY A 132 2.32 -13.08 -6.26
N ILE A 133 2.51 -11.77 -6.01
CA ILE A 133 3.76 -11.06 -6.27
C ILE A 133 4.48 -10.82 -4.94
N THR A 134 5.45 -11.66 -4.62
CA THR A 134 6.24 -11.55 -3.39
C THR A 134 7.51 -10.74 -3.58
N VAL A 135 8.01 -10.13 -2.50
CA VAL A 135 9.31 -9.43 -2.51
C VAL A 135 10.43 -10.43 -2.76
N PRO A 136 11.25 -10.26 -3.81
CA PRO A 136 12.36 -11.15 -4.12
C PRO A 136 13.35 -11.30 -2.97
N ALA A 137 13.98 -12.49 -2.85
CA ALA A 137 14.90 -12.79 -1.76
C ALA A 137 16.17 -11.91 -1.78
N ASP A 138 16.59 -11.47 -2.94
CA ASP A 138 17.74 -10.58 -3.17
C ASP A 138 17.44 -9.11 -2.89
N HIS A 139 16.18 -8.71 -2.72
CA HIS A 139 15.80 -7.37 -2.28
C HIS A 139 15.93 -7.24 -0.75
N THR A 140 17.18 -7.30 -0.27
CA THR A 140 17.47 -7.41 1.17
C THR A 140 17.14 -6.18 1.97
N ALA A 141 17.28 -4.98 1.39
CA ALA A 141 16.98 -3.73 2.05
C ALA A 141 15.45 -3.54 2.21
N LEU A 142 14.68 -3.85 1.16
CA LEU A 142 13.21 -3.80 1.21
C LEU A 142 12.65 -4.82 2.19
N ARG A 143 13.20 -6.02 2.24
CA ARG A 143 12.81 -7.05 3.21
C ARG A 143 13.10 -6.62 4.63
N GLY A 144 14.32 -6.15 4.91
CA GLY A 144 14.69 -5.67 6.23
C GLY A 144 13.86 -4.47 6.70
N TRP A 145 13.50 -3.56 5.78
CA TRP A 145 12.55 -2.49 6.07
C TRP A 145 11.16 -3.04 6.41
N ARG A 146 10.67 -3.98 5.62
CA ARG A 146 9.35 -4.61 5.82
C ARG A 146 9.28 -5.32 7.17
N ASP A 147 10.32 -6.05 7.54
CA ASP A 147 10.42 -6.73 8.85
C ASP A 147 10.34 -5.69 9.99
N ARG A 148 11.09 -4.59 9.90
CA ARG A 148 11.02 -3.51 10.91
C ARG A 148 9.63 -2.90 11.03
N VAL A 149 8.95 -2.64 9.90
CA VAL A 149 7.59 -2.07 9.92
C VAL A 149 6.59 -3.08 10.49
N SER A 150 6.74 -4.37 10.19
CA SER A 150 5.89 -5.44 10.72
C SER A 150 5.93 -5.55 12.23
N GLU A 151 7.07 -5.24 12.86
CA GLU A 151 7.27 -5.32 14.31
C GLU A 151 6.72 -4.09 15.07
N LEU A 152 6.30 -3.06 14.38
CA LEU A 152 5.69 -1.91 15.03
C LEU A 152 4.40 -2.33 15.75
N PRO A 153 4.17 -1.89 17.00
CA PRO A 153 2.98 -2.27 17.76
C PRO A 153 1.66 -2.01 17.03
N CYS A 154 1.57 -0.88 16.32
CA CYS A 154 0.38 -0.52 15.53
C CYS A 154 0.15 -1.44 14.31
N VAL A 155 1.15 -2.18 13.89
CA VAL A 155 1.05 -3.16 12.80
C VAL A 155 0.83 -4.57 13.36
N ARG A 156 1.68 -4.96 14.32
CA ARG A 156 1.67 -6.30 14.90
C ARG A 156 0.40 -6.60 15.72
N ASP A 157 -0.03 -5.62 16.52
CA ASP A 157 -1.09 -5.80 17.52
C ASP A 157 -2.44 -5.20 17.05
N ARG A 158 -2.61 -4.94 15.77
CA ARG A 158 -3.83 -4.34 15.22
C ARG A 158 -5.06 -5.24 15.43
N SER A 159 -6.18 -4.62 15.78
CA SER A 159 -7.46 -5.31 15.94
C SER A 159 -7.90 -5.97 14.61
N GLY A 160 -8.43 -7.19 14.69
CA GLY A 160 -8.94 -7.92 13.52
C GLY A 160 -7.89 -8.68 12.72
N GLN A 161 -6.59 -8.51 12.98
CA GLN A 161 -5.53 -9.20 12.25
C GLN A 161 -5.64 -10.74 12.30
N ALA A 162 -6.11 -11.28 13.41
CA ALA A 162 -6.28 -12.73 13.59
C ALA A 162 -7.38 -13.33 12.71
N PHE A 163 -8.32 -12.53 12.23
CA PHE A 163 -9.47 -12.99 11.45
C PHE A 163 -9.17 -13.02 9.93
N MET A 164 -8.20 -12.24 9.45
CA MET A 164 -7.91 -12.14 8.02
C MET A 164 -7.64 -13.48 7.30
N PRO A 165 -6.83 -14.40 7.84
CA PRO A 165 -6.58 -15.68 7.17
C PRO A 165 -7.83 -16.56 7.03
N GLU A 166 -8.75 -16.49 7.98
CA GLU A 166 -9.99 -17.25 7.95
C GLU A 166 -11.02 -16.63 7.01
N ASP A 167 -11.13 -15.32 7.02
CA ASP A 167 -12.00 -14.59 6.11
C ASP A 167 -11.54 -14.73 4.65
N LEU A 168 -10.24 -14.67 4.38
CA LEU A 168 -9.68 -14.93 3.06
C LEU A 168 -9.96 -16.37 2.59
N ARG A 169 -9.85 -17.37 3.47
CA ARG A 169 -10.24 -18.76 3.15
C ARG A 169 -11.73 -18.89 2.83
N ARG A 170 -12.62 -18.17 3.53
CA ARG A 170 -14.05 -18.13 3.20
C ARG A 170 -14.34 -17.54 1.83
N LEU A 171 -13.47 -16.64 1.36
CA LEU A 171 -13.54 -16.05 0.03
C LEU A 171 -12.88 -16.92 -1.06
N GLY A 172 -12.29 -18.07 -0.69
CA GLY A 172 -11.71 -19.02 -1.65
C GLY A 172 -10.25 -18.76 -2.01
N PHE A 173 -9.51 -18.03 -1.14
CA PHE A 173 -8.05 -17.83 -1.27
C PHE A 173 -7.25 -18.89 -0.52
#